data_37fee7792a5e7bcd28e5e460aee859ac
#
_entry.id   37fee7792a5e7bcd28e5e460aee859ac
#
_cell.length_a   1.000
_cell.length_b   1.000
_cell.length_c   1.000
_cell.angle_alpha   90.00
_cell.angle_beta   90.00
_cell.angle_gamma   90.00
#
_symmetry.space_group_name_H-M   'P 1'
#
loop_
_entity.id
_entity.type
_entity.pdbx_description
1 polymer ?
#
loop_
_entity_poly.entity_id
_entity_poly.type
_entity_poly.pdbx_seq_one_letter_code
_entity_poly.pdbx_strand_id
1 'polypeptide(L)'
;MLFRSGLGAGSVDAALNNYVALHYKARHMSWLHCMWGVGCSTGPVVMSWAISHLNWNKGYLIISIFQIVLTLVLFLSLPLWQKPAGAAEEDTSVPAERSFSSLIRVPGVKEVLICFFCYCAVESTAGMWAASYCTLFRGIDAQRAASWASLFYIGITIGRFICGFVTMKLNDQNMIRLGQFFIAVGAVLMLLPLGDSLLFIGLILIGLGCAPIYPSIIHETPANFGADLSQGIIGIQMAFAYVGTCLMPPVFGVLGQHISFGLYPVFLMAILILMVVMAERMHRVTAEKRNSYKANY
;
A
#
# COMPACT_ATOMS: atom_id res chain seq x y z
N MET A 1 -1.28 1.07 -25.33
CA MET A 1 -0.25 1.83 -24.58
C MET A 1 -0.34 1.56 -23.08
N LEU A 2 -1.48 1.74 -22.46
CA LEU A 2 -1.72 1.52 -21.02
C LEU A 2 -1.32 0.11 -20.51
N PHE A 3 -1.62 -0.95 -21.27
CA PHE A 3 -1.26 -2.32 -20.90
C PHE A 3 0.26 -2.52 -20.77
N ARG A 4 1.06 -1.99 -21.70
CA ARG A 4 2.53 -2.09 -21.64
C ARG A 4 3.11 -1.32 -20.45
N SER A 5 2.58 -0.13 -20.17
CA SER A 5 2.98 0.65 -19.00
C SER A 5 2.63 -0.07 -17.71
N GLY A 6 1.45 -0.70 -17.64
CA GLY A 6 1.04 -1.50 -16.48
C GLY A 6 1.93 -2.72 -16.24
N LEU A 7 2.32 -3.45 -17.30
CA LEU A 7 3.26 -4.57 -17.19
C LEU A 7 4.63 -4.11 -16.67
N GLY A 8 5.18 -3.01 -17.21
CA GLY A 8 6.46 -2.47 -16.76
C GLY A 8 6.41 -2.01 -15.30
N ALA A 9 5.37 -1.24 -14.93
CA ALA A 9 5.21 -0.75 -13.57
C ALA A 9 5.05 -1.89 -12.56
N GLY A 10 4.18 -2.87 -12.85
CA GLY A 10 3.96 -4.00 -11.94
C GLY A 10 5.18 -4.90 -11.77
N SER A 11 5.95 -5.11 -12.85
CA SER A 11 7.19 -5.90 -12.79
C SER A 11 8.25 -5.22 -11.92
N VAL A 12 8.45 -3.92 -12.10
CA VAL A 12 9.40 -3.13 -11.30
C VAL A 12 8.96 -3.07 -9.84
N ASP A 13 7.68 -2.84 -9.61
CA ASP A 13 7.10 -2.76 -8.26
C ASP A 13 7.32 -4.07 -7.48
N ALA A 14 6.95 -5.20 -8.05
CA ALA A 14 7.14 -6.51 -7.41
C ALA A 14 8.62 -6.84 -7.18
N ALA A 15 9.49 -6.59 -8.17
CA ALA A 15 10.91 -6.90 -8.06
C ALA A 15 11.63 -6.02 -7.03
N LEU A 16 11.37 -4.70 -7.05
CA LEU A 16 11.98 -3.76 -6.11
C LEU A 16 11.55 -4.00 -4.67
N ASN A 17 10.26 -4.24 -4.46
CA ASN A 17 9.73 -4.55 -3.14
C ASN A 17 10.33 -5.84 -2.58
N ASN A 18 10.44 -6.91 -3.40
CA ASN A 18 11.07 -8.15 -2.97
C ASN A 18 12.56 -7.96 -2.67
N TYR A 19 13.28 -7.21 -3.51
CA TYR A 19 14.69 -6.92 -3.28
C TYR A 19 14.90 -6.18 -1.95
N VAL A 20 14.11 -5.15 -1.68
CA VAL A 20 14.19 -4.40 -0.42
C VAL A 20 13.79 -5.26 0.78
N ALA A 21 12.77 -6.11 0.65
CA ALA A 21 12.34 -7.02 1.72
C ALA A 21 13.42 -8.06 2.10
N LEU A 22 14.22 -8.51 1.12
CA LEU A 22 15.29 -9.49 1.34
C LEU A 22 16.59 -8.87 1.86
N HIS A 23 16.95 -7.64 1.44
CA HIS A 23 18.29 -7.10 1.67
C HIS A 23 18.33 -5.93 2.66
N TYR A 24 17.16 -5.33 2.98
CA TYR A 24 17.12 -4.11 3.77
C TYR A 24 16.17 -4.26 4.98
N LYS A 25 16.29 -3.33 5.93
CA LYS A 25 15.46 -3.28 7.14
C LYS A 25 14.11 -2.62 6.83
N ALA A 26 13.08 -2.89 7.65
CA ALA A 26 11.73 -2.33 7.55
C ALA A 26 11.68 -0.80 7.34
N ARG A 27 12.63 -0.05 7.95
CA ARG A 27 12.73 1.41 7.77
C ARG A 27 12.96 1.81 6.30
N HIS A 28 13.77 1.05 5.56
CA HIS A 28 14.05 1.37 4.15
C HIS A 28 12.83 1.08 3.28
N MET A 29 12.07 0.03 3.60
CA MET A 29 10.79 -0.26 2.96
C MET A 29 9.80 0.89 3.18
N SER A 30 9.68 1.40 4.42
CA SER A 30 8.82 2.54 4.74
C SER A 30 9.22 3.81 3.99
N TRP A 31 10.53 4.09 3.89
CA TRP A 31 11.02 5.27 3.16
C TRP A 31 10.90 5.12 1.65
N LEU A 32 11.05 3.91 1.10
CA LEU A 32 10.76 3.64 -0.31
C LEU A 32 9.31 4.04 -0.64
N HIS A 33 8.36 3.60 0.19
CA HIS A 33 6.96 3.96 0.00
C HIS A 33 6.63 5.42 0.35
N CYS A 34 7.45 6.09 1.18
CA CYS A 34 7.35 7.54 1.37
C CYS A 34 7.62 8.29 0.06
N MET A 35 8.59 7.86 -0.74
CA MET A 35 8.90 8.47 -2.04
C MET A 35 7.73 8.38 -3.03
N TRP A 36 6.90 7.32 -2.94
CA TRP A 36 5.64 7.26 -3.68
C TRP A 36 4.71 8.45 -3.34
N GLY A 37 4.55 8.76 -2.03
CA GLY A 37 3.76 9.90 -1.58
C GLY A 37 4.32 11.24 -2.07
N VAL A 38 5.65 11.41 -2.08
CA VAL A 38 6.32 12.58 -2.65
C VAL A 38 5.99 12.70 -4.15
N GLY A 39 6.09 11.60 -4.90
CA GLY A 39 5.74 11.57 -6.32
C GLY A 39 4.29 11.94 -6.60
N CYS A 40 3.35 11.36 -5.83
CA CYS A 40 1.92 11.66 -5.94
C CYS A 40 1.59 13.13 -5.61
N SER A 41 2.36 13.76 -4.74
CA SER A 41 2.17 15.16 -4.38
C SER A 41 2.82 16.12 -5.37
N THR A 42 4.01 15.80 -5.88
CA THR A 42 4.77 16.69 -6.76
C THR A 42 4.32 16.61 -8.23
N GLY A 43 3.88 15.44 -8.69
CA GLY A 43 3.43 15.25 -10.06
C GLY A 43 2.34 16.22 -10.51
N PRO A 44 1.21 16.34 -9.77
CA PRO A 44 0.16 17.31 -10.07
C PRO A 44 0.63 18.77 -10.03
N VAL A 45 1.56 19.12 -9.14
CA VAL A 45 2.12 20.48 -9.04
C VAL A 45 2.92 20.82 -10.30
N VAL A 46 3.80 19.91 -10.74
CA VAL A 46 4.57 20.07 -11.98
C VAL A 46 3.63 20.20 -13.18
N MET A 47 2.60 19.36 -13.26
CA MET A 47 1.63 19.41 -14.35
C MET A 47 0.80 20.69 -14.34
N SER A 48 0.34 21.14 -13.17
CA SER A 48 -0.41 22.41 -12.99
C SER A 48 0.43 23.60 -13.44
N TRP A 49 1.69 23.65 -13.02
CA TRP A 49 2.62 24.69 -13.44
C TRP A 49 2.83 24.67 -14.97
N ALA A 50 3.05 23.49 -15.55
CA ALA A 50 3.26 23.36 -16.98
C ALA A 50 2.01 23.76 -17.80
N ILE A 51 0.81 23.40 -17.35
CA ILE A 51 -0.44 23.81 -18.00
C ILE A 51 -0.62 25.33 -17.97
N SER A 52 -0.26 25.97 -16.83
CA SER A 52 -0.43 27.42 -16.65
C SER A 52 0.59 28.25 -17.45
N HIS A 53 1.83 27.77 -17.63
CA HIS A 53 2.91 28.56 -18.23
C HIS A 53 3.36 28.07 -19.61
N LEU A 54 3.08 26.81 -19.95
CA LEU A 54 3.50 26.17 -21.20
C LEU A 54 2.30 25.51 -21.90
N ASN A 55 2.23 24.17 -21.79
CA ASN A 55 1.11 23.34 -22.20
C ASN A 55 1.24 21.93 -21.59
N TRP A 56 0.18 21.13 -21.67
CA TRP A 56 0.14 19.78 -21.09
C TRP A 56 1.22 18.82 -21.68
N ASN A 57 1.56 18.96 -22.98
CA ASN A 57 2.60 18.15 -23.62
C ASN A 57 3.98 18.40 -22.99
N LYS A 58 4.29 19.66 -22.66
CA LYS A 58 5.55 20.02 -21.99
C LYS A 58 5.60 19.51 -20.56
N GLY A 59 4.46 19.47 -19.87
CA GLY A 59 4.35 18.83 -18.55
C GLY A 59 4.74 17.36 -18.60
N TYR A 60 4.18 16.60 -19.54
CA TYR A 60 4.58 15.20 -19.75
C TYR A 60 6.03 15.05 -20.19
N LEU A 61 6.56 15.96 -21.00
CA LEU A 61 7.97 15.96 -21.42
C LEU A 61 8.90 16.12 -20.21
N ILE A 62 8.61 17.02 -19.30
CA ILE A 62 9.39 17.23 -18.07
C ILE A 62 9.42 15.93 -17.24
N ILE A 63 8.27 15.32 -17.01
CA ILE A 63 8.17 14.05 -16.26
C ILE A 63 8.93 12.93 -17.00
N SER A 64 8.83 12.86 -18.33
CA SER A 64 9.53 11.86 -19.14
C SER A 64 11.05 12.00 -19.07
N ILE A 65 11.58 13.23 -19.10
CA ILE A 65 13.01 13.50 -18.93
C ILE A 65 13.48 13.00 -17.57
N PHE A 66 12.72 13.30 -16.51
CA PHE A 66 13.03 12.82 -15.16
C PHE A 66 13.07 11.28 -15.09
N GLN A 67 12.10 10.60 -15.71
CA GLN A 67 12.06 9.14 -15.79
C GLN A 67 13.25 8.55 -16.58
N ILE A 68 13.65 9.19 -17.68
CA ILE A 68 14.82 8.76 -18.47
C ILE A 68 16.09 8.88 -17.62
N VAL A 69 16.28 10.01 -16.93
CA VAL A 69 17.45 10.22 -16.04
C VAL A 69 17.46 9.16 -14.94
N LEU A 70 16.33 8.90 -14.29
CA LEU A 70 16.19 7.87 -13.27
C LEU A 70 16.53 6.48 -13.82
N THR A 71 16.04 6.15 -15.01
CA THR A 71 16.33 4.88 -15.69
C THR A 71 17.83 4.73 -15.96
N LEU A 72 18.49 5.78 -16.45
CA LEU A 72 19.94 5.78 -16.67
C LEU A 72 20.72 5.58 -15.36
N VAL A 73 20.31 6.25 -14.28
CA VAL A 73 20.93 6.07 -12.95
C VAL A 73 20.79 4.62 -12.49
N LEU A 74 19.59 4.02 -12.66
CA LEU A 74 19.37 2.61 -12.31
C LEU A 74 20.25 1.67 -13.13
N PHE A 75 20.37 1.87 -14.45
CA PHE A 75 21.24 1.05 -15.29
C PHE A 75 22.73 1.19 -14.88
N LEU A 76 23.20 2.39 -14.62
CA LEU A 76 24.58 2.64 -14.19
C LEU A 76 24.86 2.06 -12.79
N SER A 77 23.84 1.94 -11.95
CA SER A 77 23.96 1.37 -10.61
C SER A 77 23.86 -0.16 -10.56
N LEU A 78 23.47 -0.84 -11.66
CA LEU A 78 23.33 -2.30 -11.69
C LEU A 78 24.52 -3.08 -11.09
N PRO A 79 25.79 -2.70 -11.34
CA PRO A 79 26.93 -3.40 -10.74
C PRO A 79 26.99 -3.33 -9.22
N LEU A 80 26.30 -2.35 -8.60
CA LEU A 80 26.27 -2.16 -7.16
C LEU A 80 25.20 -3.01 -6.46
N TRP A 81 24.28 -3.60 -7.25
CA TRP A 81 23.19 -4.41 -6.70
C TRP A 81 23.71 -5.78 -6.27
N GLN A 82 23.50 -6.12 -5.01
CA GLN A 82 23.90 -7.41 -4.48
C GLN A 82 23.05 -8.52 -5.11
N LYS A 83 23.69 -9.63 -5.47
CA LYS A 83 22.93 -10.83 -5.82
C LYS A 83 22.13 -11.30 -4.60
N PRO A 84 20.89 -11.80 -4.79
CA PRO A 84 20.11 -12.34 -3.69
C PRO A 84 20.94 -13.36 -2.88
N ALA A 85 20.93 -13.24 -1.56
CA ALA A 85 21.50 -14.24 -0.68
C ALA A 85 20.74 -15.55 -0.87
N GLY A 86 21.32 -16.53 -1.57
CA GLY A 86 20.66 -17.77 -2.02
C GLY A 86 20.86 -18.06 -3.50
N ALA A 87 21.39 -17.13 -4.29
CA ALA A 87 22.03 -17.42 -5.57
C ALA A 87 23.45 -17.94 -5.32
N ALA A 88 23.60 -18.95 -4.43
CA ALA A 88 24.75 -19.82 -4.41
C ALA A 88 24.68 -20.61 -5.72
N GLU A 89 25.81 -20.56 -6.45
CA GLU A 89 26.16 -21.32 -7.65
C GLU A 89 24.99 -22.00 -8.35
N GLU A 90 24.63 -21.46 -9.48
CA GLU A 90 23.66 -22.04 -10.40
C GLU A 90 23.93 -23.53 -10.63
N ASP A 91 23.25 -24.35 -9.87
CA ASP A 91 22.66 -25.52 -10.48
C ASP A 91 21.65 -24.94 -11.48
N THR A 92 21.85 -25.13 -12.77
CA THR A 92 21.08 -24.59 -13.89
C THR A 92 19.66 -25.17 -14.00
N SER A 93 19.10 -25.63 -12.89
CA SER A 93 17.66 -25.84 -12.73
C SER A 93 17.04 -24.46 -12.44
N VAL A 94 16.52 -23.79 -13.47
CA VAL A 94 15.53 -22.73 -13.35
C VAL A 94 14.61 -23.11 -12.19
N PRO A 95 14.49 -22.32 -11.10
CA PRO A 95 13.57 -22.65 -10.01
C PRO A 95 12.23 -22.91 -10.66
N ALA A 96 11.73 -24.14 -10.56
CA ALA A 96 10.52 -24.55 -11.25
C ALA A 96 9.47 -23.47 -10.95
N GLU A 97 8.99 -22.76 -11.99
CA GLU A 97 7.99 -21.71 -11.85
C GLU A 97 6.86 -22.29 -11.01
N ARG A 98 6.84 -21.96 -9.74
CA ARG A 98 5.80 -22.50 -8.85
C ARG A 98 4.49 -21.92 -9.33
N SER A 99 3.63 -22.81 -9.82
CA SER A 99 2.29 -22.45 -10.29
C SER A 99 1.56 -21.62 -9.22
N PHE A 100 0.82 -20.61 -9.65
CA PHE A 100 -0.08 -19.83 -8.81
C PHE A 100 -0.87 -20.69 -7.79
N SER A 101 -1.38 -21.85 -8.26
CA SER A 101 -2.13 -22.78 -7.41
C SER A 101 -1.27 -23.40 -6.30
N SER A 102 0.04 -23.60 -6.50
CA SER A 102 0.94 -24.11 -5.47
C SER A 102 1.27 -23.07 -4.41
N LEU A 103 1.44 -21.81 -4.80
CA LEU A 103 1.69 -20.70 -3.88
C LEU A 103 0.50 -20.41 -2.97
N ILE A 104 -0.72 -20.41 -3.50
CA ILE A 104 -1.95 -20.19 -2.69
C ILE A 104 -2.17 -21.29 -1.65
N ARG A 105 -1.64 -22.52 -1.88
CA ARG A 105 -1.75 -23.62 -0.91
C ARG A 105 -0.80 -23.48 0.28
N VAL A 106 0.18 -22.61 0.20
CA VAL A 106 1.09 -22.35 1.33
C VAL A 106 0.28 -21.76 2.49
N PRO A 107 0.36 -22.34 3.71
CA PRO A 107 -0.37 -21.84 4.87
C PRO A 107 -0.03 -20.38 5.16
N GLY A 108 -1.05 -19.54 5.35
CA GLY A 108 -0.94 -18.10 5.60
C GLY A 108 -0.97 -17.23 4.34
N VAL A 109 -0.77 -17.79 3.13
CA VAL A 109 -0.76 -16.99 1.90
C VAL A 109 -2.15 -16.45 1.57
N LYS A 110 -3.21 -17.24 1.69
CA LYS A 110 -4.58 -16.76 1.47
C LYS A 110 -4.93 -15.58 2.37
N GLU A 111 -4.55 -15.69 3.62
CA GLU A 111 -4.78 -14.68 4.64
C GLU A 111 -4.07 -13.37 4.29
N VAL A 112 -2.79 -13.42 3.91
CA VAL A 112 -2.06 -12.21 3.54
C VAL A 112 -2.58 -11.58 2.25
N LEU A 113 -3.03 -12.37 1.27
CA LEU A 113 -3.62 -11.86 0.03
C LEU A 113 -4.91 -11.10 0.29
N ILE A 114 -5.81 -11.66 1.14
CA ILE A 114 -7.06 -10.98 1.51
C ILE A 114 -6.76 -9.75 2.37
N CYS A 115 -5.81 -9.84 3.31
CA CYS A 115 -5.39 -8.71 4.13
C CYS A 115 -4.89 -7.55 3.26
N PHE A 116 -4.06 -7.84 2.26
CA PHE A 116 -3.48 -6.84 1.38
C PHE A 116 -4.52 -6.25 0.41
N PHE A 117 -5.43 -7.07 -0.10
CA PHE A 117 -6.62 -6.61 -0.82
C PHE A 117 -7.44 -5.62 0.02
N CYS A 118 -7.75 -5.98 1.27
CA CYS A 118 -8.53 -5.12 2.17
C CYS A 118 -7.81 -3.80 2.46
N TYR A 119 -6.49 -3.84 2.66
CA TYR A 119 -5.70 -2.63 2.86
C TYR A 119 -5.84 -1.67 1.67
N CYS A 120 -5.58 -2.16 0.46
CA CYS A 120 -5.66 -1.34 -0.75
C CYS A 120 -7.08 -0.87 -1.04
N ALA A 121 -8.09 -1.67 -0.69
CA ALA A 121 -9.50 -1.30 -0.76
C ALA A 121 -9.82 -0.12 0.18
N VAL A 122 -9.33 -0.15 1.43
CA VAL A 122 -9.49 0.95 2.39
C VAL A 122 -8.77 2.20 1.90
N GLU A 123 -7.48 2.09 1.54
CA GLU A 123 -6.66 3.23 1.11
C GLU A 123 -7.28 3.93 -0.11
N SER A 124 -7.61 3.17 -1.15
CA SER A 124 -8.15 3.72 -2.40
C SER A 124 -9.55 4.32 -2.22
N THR A 125 -10.42 3.62 -1.48
CA THR A 125 -11.79 4.11 -1.22
C THR A 125 -11.74 5.35 -0.34
N ALA A 126 -10.88 5.36 0.69
CA ALA A 126 -10.71 6.50 1.57
C ALA A 126 -10.25 7.73 0.79
N GLY A 127 -9.23 7.62 -0.04
CA GLY A 127 -8.72 8.74 -0.81
C GLY A 127 -9.70 9.24 -1.88
N MET A 128 -10.39 8.34 -2.57
CA MET A 128 -11.26 8.71 -3.70
C MET A 128 -12.58 9.35 -3.24
N TRP A 129 -13.17 8.88 -2.15
CA TRP A 129 -14.52 9.27 -1.75
C TRP A 129 -14.59 10.23 -0.56
N ALA A 130 -13.47 10.61 0.05
CA ALA A 130 -13.43 11.55 1.18
C ALA A 130 -14.10 12.89 0.86
N ALA A 131 -13.77 13.51 -0.29
CA ALA A 131 -14.37 14.78 -0.69
C ALA A 131 -15.88 14.65 -0.93
N SER A 132 -16.33 13.58 -1.61
CA SER A 132 -17.75 13.32 -1.86
C SER A 132 -18.53 13.08 -0.57
N TYR A 133 -17.97 12.34 0.39
CA TYR A 133 -18.56 12.19 1.71
C TYR A 133 -18.72 13.55 2.42
N CYS A 134 -17.67 14.37 2.40
CA CYS A 134 -17.71 15.71 2.99
C CYS A 134 -18.77 16.61 2.35
N THR A 135 -18.87 16.63 1.01
CA THR A 135 -19.79 17.51 0.30
C THR A 135 -21.23 16.99 0.32
N LEU A 136 -21.44 15.72 -0.08
CA LEU A 136 -22.78 15.19 -0.35
C LEU A 136 -23.51 14.72 0.91
N PHE A 137 -22.76 14.35 1.96
CA PHE A 137 -23.38 13.91 3.21
C PHE A 137 -23.24 14.90 4.36
N ARG A 138 -22.06 15.51 4.51
CA ARG A 138 -21.79 16.47 5.60
C ARG A 138 -22.12 17.93 5.22
N GLY A 139 -22.43 18.22 3.96
CA GLY A 139 -22.80 19.56 3.49
C GLY A 139 -21.65 20.57 3.51
N ILE A 140 -20.41 20.09 3.53
CA ILE A 140 -19.20 20.93 3.53
C ILE A 140 -18.97 21.49 2.13
N ASP A 141 -18.62 22.77 2.05
CA ASP A 141 -18.25 23.41 0.79
C ASP A 141 -17.21 22.61 0.01
N ALA A 142 -17.37 22.54 -1.33
CA ALA A 142 -16.56 21.71 -2.20
C ALA A 142 -15.05 22.04 -2.14
N GLN A 143 -14.70 23.33 -2.01
CA GLN A 143 -13.29 23.74 -1.92
C GLN A 143 -12.66 23.26 -0.59
N ARG A 144 -13.38 23.40 0.53
CA ARG A 144 -12.95 22.91 1.84
C ARG A 144 -12.88 21.39 1.86
N ALA A 145 -13.86 20.70 1.29
CA ALA A 145 -13.91 19.24 1.20
C ALA A 145 -12.72 18.68 0.40
N ALA A 146 -12.36 19.28 -0.73
CA ALA A 146 -11.19 18.92 -1.50
C ALA A 146 -9.88 19.14 -0.72
N SER A 147 -9.78 20.26 -0.01
CA SER A 147 -8.62 20.53 0.87
C SER A 147 -8.50 19.50 1.99
N TRP A 148 -9.62 19.10 2.59
CA TRP A 148 -9.62 18.09 3.65
C TRP A 148 -9.34 16.68 3.14
N ALA A 149 -9.81 16.32 1.97
CA ALA A 149 -9.46 15.05 1.34
C ALA A 149 -7.95 14.94 1.07
N SER A 150 -7.27 16.05 0.79
CA SER A 150 -5.80 16.04 0.62
C SER A 150 -5.04 15.70 1.91
N LEU A 151 -5.63 15.95 3.09
CA LEU A 151 -5.04 15.63 4.38
C LEU A 151 -4.86 14.12 4.59
N PHE A 152 -5.73 13.31 4.00
CA PHE A 152 -5.55 11.87 3.97
C PHE A 152 -4.22 11.49 3.33
N TYR A 153 -3.90 12.04 2.16
CA TYR A 153 -2.64 11.76 1.45
C TYR A 153 -1.42 12.35 2.16
N ILE A 154 -1.57 13.53 2.77
CA ILE A 154 -0.55 14.13 3.64
C ILE A 154 -0.30 13.19 4.84
N GLY A 155 -1.38 12.68 5.46
CA GLY A 155 -1.30 11.71 6.54
C GLY A 155 -0.52 10.45 6.14
N ILE A 156 -0.79 9.87 4.97
CA ILE A 156 -0.03 8.73 4.45
C ILE A 156 1.45 9.08 4.26
N THR A 157 1.76 10.19 3.61
CA THR A 157 3.14 10.58 3.27
C THR A 157 3.97 10.84 4.51
N ILE A 158 3.46 11.67 5.41
CA ILE A 158 4.10 11.97 6.70
C ILE A 158 4.18 10.70 7.55
N GLY A 159 3.10 9.93 7.58
CA GLY A 159 3.05 8.65 8.29
C GLY A 159 4.14 7.69 7.82
N ARG A 160 4.32 7.49 6.52
CA ARG A 160 5.37 6.64 5.95
C ARG A 160 6.77 7.13 6.32
N PHE A 161 6.99 8.44 6.32
CA PHE A 161 8.26 9.00 6.78
C PHE A 161 8.51 8.68 8.27
N ILE A 162 7.53 8.93 9.13
CA ILE A 162 7.61 8.64 10.57
C ILE A 162 7.77 7.14 10.83
N CYS A 163 7.07 6.29 10.09
CA CYS A 163 7.15 4.83 10.20
C CYS A 163 8.57 4.31 10.01
N GLY A 164 9.39 4.95 9.16
CA GLY A 164 10.80 4.60 9.02
C GLY A 164 11.60 4.66 10.34
N PHE A 165 11.22 5.53 11.27
CA PHE A 165 11.81 5.61 12.60
C PHE A 165 11.12 4.69 13.60
N VAL A 166 9.80 4.56 13.55
CA VAL A 166 9.01 3.72 14.47
C VAL A 166 9.33 2.23 14.29
N THR A 167 9.59 1.78 13.07
CA THR A 167 10.04 0.41 12.74
C THR A 167 11.39 0.04 13.34
N MET A 168 12.16 1.01 13.87
CA MET A 168 13.36 0.71 14.64
C MET A 168 13.05 0.15 16.02
N LYS A 169 11.83 0.35 16.54
CA LYS A 169 11.38 -0.09 17.86
C LYS A 169 10.26 -1.12 17.81
N LEU A 170 9.42 -1.07 16.77
CA LEU A 170 8.29 -1.98 16.59
C LEU A 170 8.56 -2.93 15.42
N ASN A 171 8.16 -4.19 15.56
CA ASN A 171 8.18 -5.18 14.50
C ASN A 171 7.01 -4.96 13.52
N ASP A 172 7.08 -5.59 12.33
CA ASP A 172 6.10 -5.43 11.27
C ASP A 172 4.67 -5.77 11.72
N GLN A 173 4.47 -6.83 12.50
CA GLN A 173 3.18 -7.22 13.04
C GLN A 173 2.55 -6.11 13.91
N ASN A 174 3.32 -5.49 14.78
CA ASN A 174 2.85 -4.41 15.64
C ASN A 174 2.64 -3.11 14.85
N MET A 175 3.41 -2.89 13.78
CA MET A 175 3.20 -1.78 12.84
C MET A 175 1.87 -1.91 12.11
N ILE A 176 1.52 -3.13 11.65
CA ILE A 176 0.22 -3.41 11.03
C ILE A 176 -0.92 -3.14 12.01
N ARG A 177 -0.82 -3.65 13.25
CA ARG A 177 -1.83 -3.41 14.30
C ARG A 177 -1.99 -1.93 14.64
N LEU A 178 -0.88 -1.20 14.74
CA LEU A 178 -0.88 0.24 14.98
C LEU A 178 -1.61 0.99 13.86
N GLY A 179 -1.33 0.64 12.60
CA GLY A 179 -2.03 1.21 11.45
C GLY A 179 -3.53 0.92 11.48
N GLN A 180 -3.93 -0.33 11.71
CA GLN A 180 -5.33 -0.74 11.84
C GLN A 180 -6.05 0.01 12.97
N PHE A 181 -5.38 0.21 14.10
CA PHE A 181 -5.91 0.99 15.22
C PHE A 181 -6.18 2.46 14.82
N PHE A 182 -5.25 3.13 14.15
CA PHE A 182 -5.46 4.51 13.71
C PHE A 182 -6.58 4.63 12.67
N ILE A 183 -6.70 3.67 11.74
CA ILE A 183 -7.83 3.63 10.79
C ILE A 183 -9.15 3.47 11.55
N ALA A 184 -9.21 2.56 12.52
CA ALA A 184 -10.41 2.33 13.33
C ALA A 184 -10.83 3.61 14.07
N VAL A 185 -9.90 4.24 14.78
CA VAL A 185 -10.16 5.50 15.51
C VAL A 185 -10.62 6.59 14.55
N GLY A 186 -9.94 6.76 13.42
CA GLY A 186 -10.31 7.75 12.40
C GLY A 186 -11.71 7.52 11.85
N ALA A 187 -12.07 6.28 11.51
CA ALA A 187 -13.40 5.93 11.01
C ALA A 187 -14.50 6.15 12.09
N VAL A 188 -14.22 5.81 13.35
CA VAL A 188 -15.14 6.07 14.47
C VAL A 188 -15.35 7.57 14.68
N LEU A 189 -14.29 8.38 14.66
CA LEU A 189 -14.42 9.85 14.76
C LEU A 189 -15.30 10.44 13.66
N MET A 190 -15.22 9.90 12.45
CA MET A 190 -16.06 10.33 11.34
C MET A 190 -17.54 9.97 11.50
N LEU A 191 -17.87 8.94 12.29
CA LEU A 191 -19.25 8.54 12.60
C LEU A 191 -19.89 9.45 13.67
N LEU A 192 -19.08 10.10 14.50
CA LEU A 192 -19.59 10.94 15.59
C LEU A 192 -20.18 12.26 15.05
N PRO A 193 -21.38 12.65 15.49
CA PRO A 193 -22.02 13.91 15.07
C PRO A 193 -21.51 15.12 15.88
N LEU A 194 -20.19 15.17 16.17
CA LEU A 194 -19.58 16.15 17.07
C LEU A 194 -18.84 17.30 16.33
N GLY A 195 -19.28 17.59 15.10
CA GLY A 195 -18.77 18.73 14.32
C GLY A 195 -17.63 18.39 13.34
N ASP A 196 -17.29 19.37 12.54
CA ASP A 196 -16.37 19.22 11.41
C ASP A 196 -14.91 18.96 11.81
N SER A 197 -14.51 19.38 13.02
CA SER A 197 -13.14 19.17 13.52
C SER A 197 -12.80 17.69 13.68
N LEU A 198 -13.76 16.86 14.10
CA LEU A 198 -13.54 15.41 14.24
C LEU A 198 -13.44 14.72 12.88
N LEU A 199 -14.17 15.20 11.89
CA LEU A 199 -14.06 14.71 10.52
C LEU A 199 -12.67 14.99 9.94
N PHE A 200 -12.16 16.19 10.13
CA PHE A 200 -10.82 16.61 9.75
C PHE A 200 -9.73 15.72 10.40
N ILE A 201 -9.82 15.51 11.72
CA ILE A 201 -8.90 14.64 12.46
C ILE A 201 -9.04 13.18 11.99
N GLY A 202 -10.26 12.72 11.76
CA GLY A 202 -10.55 11.37 11.28
C GLY A 202 -9.87 11.05 9.95
N LEU A 203 -9.91 11.97 8.98
CA LEU A 203 -9.23 11.81 7.69
C LEU A 203 -7.71 11.70 7.83
N ILE A 204 -7.10 12.54 8.67
CA ILE A 204 -5.66 12.49 8.95
C ILE A 204 -5.30 11.14 9.59
N LEU A 205 -6.08 10.69 10.58
CA LEU A 205 -5.82 9.43 11.29
C LEU A 205 -5.97 8.22 10.38
N ILE A 206 -6.94 8.20 9.46
CA ILE A 206 -7.04 7.12 8.47
C ILE A 206 -5.80 7.11 7.58
N GLY A 207 -5.34 8.27 7.12
CA GLY A 207 -4.11 8.37 6.33
C GLY A 207 -2.87 7.91 7.08
N LEU A 208 -2.68 8.37 8.32
CA LEU A 208 -1.59 7.92 9.20
C LEU A 208 -1.66 6.41 9.46
N GLY A 209 -2.87 5.87 9.62
CA GLY A 209 -3.08 4.45 9.82
C GLY A 209 -2.76 3.59 8.59
N CYS A 210 -3.03 4.09 7.39
CA CYS A 210 -2.64 3.42 6.14
C CYS A 210 -1.12 3.35 5.96
N ALA A 211 -0.37 4.29 6.52
CA ALA A 211 1.05 4.46 6.28
C ALA A 211 1.92 3.23 6.59
N PRO A 212 1.81 2.56 7.76
CA PRO A 212 2.66 1.43 8.13
C PRO A 212 2.27 0.10 7.50
N ILE A 213 1.00 -0.09 7.09
CA ILE A 213 0.46 -1.41 6.79
C ILE A 213 1.10 -2.01 5.53
N TYR A 214 1.11 -1.28 4.42
CA TYR A 214 1.65 -1.75 3.15
C TYR A 214 3.14 -2.15 3.26
N PRO A 215 4.03 -1.26 3.72
CA PRO A 215 5.45 -1.61 3.81
C PRO A 215 5.72 -2.77 4.76
N SER A 216 4.97 -2.88 5.87
CA SER A 216 5.16 -3.95 6.85
C SER A 216 4.70 -5.31 6.32
N ILE A 217 3.57 -5.40 5.62
CA ILE A 217 3.10 -6.66 5.01
C ILE A 217 4.12 -7.18 3.98
N ILE A 218 4.66 -6.31 3.15
CA ILE A 218 5.65 -6.70 2.14
C ILE A 218 6.97 -7.10 2.80
N HIS A 219 7.45 -6.31 3.77
CA HIS A 219 8.73 -6.55 4.43
C HIS A 219 8.72 -7.88 5.22
N GLU A 220 7.61 -8.26 5.86
CA GLU A 220 7.52 -9.51 6.60
C GLU A 220 7.33 -10.77 5.72
N THR A 221 7.02 -10.61 4.41
CA THR A 221 6.72 -11.72 3.51
C THR A 221 7.85 -12.76 3.43
N PRO A 222 9.14 -12.40 3.25
CA PRO A 222 10.23 -13.37 3.24
C PRO A 222 10.40 -14.09 4.59
N ALA A 223 10.17 -13.40 5.70
CA ALA A 223 10.29 -13.98 7.04
C ALA A 223 9.14 -14.96 7.36
N ASN A 224 7.95 -14.73 6.80
CA ASN A 224 6.78 -15.55 7.03
C ASN A 224 6.72 -16.79 6.12
N PHE A 225 7.18 -16.66 4.86
CA PHE A 225 6.98 -17.70 3.84
C PHE A 225 8.27 -18.32 3.30
N GLY A 226 9.42 -17.69 3.54
CA GLY A 226 10.73 -18.08 3.02
C GLY A 226 11.18 -17.20 1.85
N ALA A 227 12.49 -16.99 1.75
CA ALA A 227 13.09 -16.15 0.72
C ALA A 227 12.87 -16.72 -0.70
N ASP A 228 12.84 -18.04 -0.84
CA ASP A 228 12.62 -18.78 -2.09
C ASP A 228 11.21 -18.58 -2.66
N LEU A 229 10.21 -18.32 -1.81
CA LEU A 229 8.83 -18.10 -2.22
C LEU A 229 8.45 -16.63 -2.30
N SER A 230 9.25 -15.75 -1.70
CA SER A 230 8.88 -14.34 -1.48
C SER A 230 8.58 -13.59 -2.77
N GLN A 231 9.38 -13.78 -3.83
CA GLN A 231 9.16 -13.11 -5.11
C GLN A 231 7.80 -13.46 -5.71
N GLY A 232 7.43 -14.73 -5.72
CA GLY A 232 6.15 -15.19 -6.25
C GLY A 232 4.97 -14.71 -5.41
N ILE A 233 5.11 -14.77 -4.08
CA ILE A 233 4.04 -14.35 -3.16
C ILE A 233 3.85 -12.83 -3.24
N ILE A 234 4.92 -12.02 -3.26
CA ILE A 234 4.83 -10.57 -3.43
C ILE A 234 4.18 -10.21 -4.77
N GLY A 235 4.52 -10.91 -5.85
CA GLY A 235 3.86 -10.71 -7.14
C GLY A 235 2.34 -10.92 -7.08
N ILE A 236 1.88 -11.98 -6.39
CA ILE A 236 0.45 -12.25 -6.21
C ILE A 236 -0.17 -11.21 -5.24
N GLN A 237 0.52 -10.81 -4.18
CA GLN A 237 0.08 -9.73 -3.29
C GLN A 237 -0.20 -8.45 -4.07
N MET A 238 0.71 -8.05 -4.97
CA MET A 238 0.51 -6.88 -5.84
C MET A 238 -0.74 -7.03 -6.72
N ALA A 239 -0.95 -8.21 -7.32
CA ALA A 239 -2.15 -8.45 -8.12
C ALA A 239 -3.44 -8.27 -7.30
N PHE A 240 -3.50 -8.84 -6.08
CA PHE A 240 -4.64 -8.66 -5.17
C PHE A 240 -4.81 -7.21 -4.70
N ALA A 241 -3.70 -6.50 -4.47
CA ALA A 241 -3.71 -5.07 -4.16
C ALA A 241 -4.39 -4.27 -5.27
N TYR A 242 -3.98 -4.48 -6.53
CA TYR A 242 -4.58 -3.79 -7.68
C TYR A 242 -6.07 -4.14 -7.86
N VAL A 243 -6.46 -5.39 -7.61
CA VAL A 243 -7.89 -5.75 -7.61
C VAL A 243 -8.66 -4.97 -6.54
N GLY A 244 -8.12 -4.85 -5.32
CA GLY A 244 -8.71 -4.05 -4.24
C GLY A 244 -8.85 -2.58 -4.62
N THR A 245 -7.76 -2.00 -5.16
CA THR A 245 -7.71 -0.60 -5.61
C THR A 245 -8.71 -0.30 -6.73
N CYS A 246 -8.87 -1.20 -7.69
CA CYS A 246 -9.73 -0.97 -8.86
C CYS A 246 -11.20 -1.31 -8.60
N LEU A 247 -11.49 -2.31 -7.74
CA LEU A 247 -12.84 -2.82 -7.56
C LEU A 247 -13.61 -2.10 -6.44
N MET A 248 -12.96 -1.84 -5.31
CA MET A 248 -13.71 -1.41 -4.12
C MET A 248 -14.17 0.05 -4.15
N PRO A 249 -13.45 1.02 -4.72
CA PRO A 249 -13.97 2.38 -4.87
C PRO A 249 -15.23 2.46 -5.74
N PRO A 250 -15.33 1.81 -6.92
CA PRO A 250 -16.58 1.72 -7.69
C PRO A 250 -17.73 1.06 -6.92
N VAL A 251 -17.45 -0.03 -6.16
CA VAL A 251 -18.47 -0.69 -5.33
C VAL A 251 -19.03 0.29 -4.31
N PHE A 252 -18.17 1.04 -3.61
CA PHE A 252 -18.64 2.08 -2.71
C PHE A 252 -19.39 3.19 -3.45
N GLY A 253 -18.95 3.58 -4.65
CA GLY A 253 -19.64 4.58 -5.49
C GLY A 253 -21.08 4.21 -5.78
N VAL A 254 -21.34 2.95 -6.12
CA VAL A 254 -22.70 2.43 -6.30
C VAL A 254 -23.50 2.50 -5.00
N LEU A 255 -22.95 2.06 -3.88
CA LEU A 255 -23.60 2.14 -2.57
C LEU A 255 -23.90 3.60 -2.18
N GLY A 256 -22.93 4.50 -2.37
CA GLY A 256 -23.07 5.91 -2.06
C GLY A 256 -24.17 6.60 -2.86
N GLN A 257 -24.28 6.30 -4.16
CA GLN A 257 -25.29 6.87 -5.07
C GLN A 257 -26.69 6.31 -4.84
N HIS A 258 -26.83 5.01 -4.61
CA HIS A 258 -28.14 4.36 -4.50
C HIS A 258 -28.69 4.33 -3.07
N ILE A 259 -27.84 4.42 -2.04
CA ILE A 259 -28.25 4.36 -0.65
C ILE A 259 -27.90 5.67 0.07
N SER A 260 -26.61 5.88 0.37
CA SER A 260 -26.13 7.12 1.02
C SER A 260 -24.62 7.17 1.07
N PHE A 261 -24.04 8.34 0.81
CA PHE A 261 -22.62 8.61 1.09
C PHE A 261 -22.26 8.55 2.59
N GLY A 262 -23.26 8.64 3.47
CA GLY A 262 -23.10 8.45 4.92
C GLY A 262 -22.57 7.06 5.31
N LEU A 263 -22.67 6.07 4.42
CA LEU A 263 -22.11 4.74 4.63
C LEU A 263 -20.57 4.70 4.54
N TYR A 264 -19.92 5.78 4.11
CA TYR A 264 -18.48 5.81 3.88
C TYR A 264 -17.63 5.30 5.06
N PRO A 265 -17.74 5.83 6.30
CA PRO A 265 -16.94 5.32 7.41
C PRO A 265 -17.34 3.89 7.83
N VAL A 266 -18.61 3.51 7.67
CA VAL A 266 -19.08 2.13 7.96
C VAL A 266 -18.49 1.14 6.95
N PHE A 267 -18.45 1.50 5.68
CA PHE A 267 -17.84 0.68 4.62
C PHE A 267 -16.35 0.46 4.86
N LEU A 268 -15.61 1.53 5.20
CA LEU A 268 -14.20 1.42 5.57
C LEU A 268 -13.99 0.53 6.79
N MET A 269 -14.86 0.66 7.81
CA MET A 269 -14.80 -0.16 9.01
C MET A 269 -15.08 -1.63 8.73
N ALA A 270 -16.05 -1.96 7.87
CA ALA A 270 -16.34 -3.34 7.49
C ALA A 270 -15.14 -4.03 6.82
N ILE A 271 -14.47 -3.33 5.90
CA ILE A 271 -13.26 -3.84 5.24
C ILE A 271 -12.10 -3.94 6.24
N LEU A 272 -11.96 -2.96 7.13
CA LEU A 272 -10.94 -2.96 8.19
C LEU A 272 -11.10 -4.17 9.13
N ILE A 273 -12.32 -4.51 9.53
CA ILE A 273 -12.57 -5.69 10.38
C ILE A 273 -12.09 -6.96 9.68
N LEU A 274 -12.41 -7.13 8.39
CA LEU A 274 -11.92 -8.27 7.62
C LEU A 274 -10.38 -8.26 7.53
N MET A 275 -9.76 -7.10 7.31
CA MET A 275 -8.31 -6.94 7.28
C MET A 275 -7.67 -7.35 8.60
N VAL A 276 -8.23 -6.92 9.76
CA VAL A 276 -7.74 -7.30 11.10
C VAL A 276 -7.81 -8.81 11.30
N VAL A 277 -8.97 -9.42 11.00
CA VAL A 277 -9.15 -10.87 11.13
C VAL A 277 -8.15 -11.64 10.27
N MET A 278 -7.93 -11.21 9.03
CA MET A 278 -7.00 -11.89 8.12
C MET A 278 -5.54 -11.69 8.54
N ALA A 279 -5.15 -10.50 8.99
CA ALA A 279 -3.81 -10.24 9.52
C ALA A 279 -3.50 -11.12 10.75
N GLU A 280 -4.41 -11.17 11.71
CA GLU A 280 -4.21 -11.99 12.92
C GLU A 280 -4.18 -13.50 12.61
N ARG A 281 -5.02 -13.97 11.69
CA ARG A 281 -4.97 -15.37 11.22
C ARG A 281 -3.66 -15.69 10.53
N MET A 282 -3.19 -14.82 9.65
CA MET A 282 -1.90 -14.96 8.96
C MET A 282 -0.76 -15.10 9.99
N HIS A 283 -0.67 -14.18 10.96
CA HIS A 283 0.37 -14.21 11.98
C HIS A 283 0.30 -15.48 12.86
N ARG A 284 -0.90 -15.97 13.20
CA ARG A 284 -1.08 -17.21 13.94
C ARG A 284 -0.56 -18.41 13.17
N VAL A 285 -1.01 -18.57 11.91
CA VAL A 285 -0.64 -19.73 11.07
C VAL A 285 0.87 -19.76 10.78
N THR A 286 1.48 -18.59 10.53
CA THR A 286 2.93 -18.51 10.28
C THR A 286 3.75 -18.75 11.54
N ALA A 287 3.26 -18.34 12.73
CA ALA A 287 3.90 -18.61 14.01
C ALA A 287 3.87 -20.11 14.37
N GLU A 288 2.72 -20.77 14.17
CA GLU A 288 2.57 -22.21 14.38
C GLU A 288 3.54 -23.01 13.50
N LYS A 289 3.66 -22.68 12.22
CA LYS A 289 4.61 -23.29 11.30
C LYS A 289 6.06 -23.15 11.79
N ARG A 290 6.45 -21.95 12.23
CA ARG A 290 7.80 -21.66 12.74
C ARG A 290 8.12 -22.45 14.02
N ASN A 291 7.14 -22.63 14.90
CA ASN A 291 7.30 -23.39 16.13
C ASN A 291 7.39 -24.90 15.87
N SER A 292 6.60 -25.45 14.94
CA SER A 292 6.68 -26.85 14.51
C SER A 292 8.05 -27.20 13.92
N TYR A 293 8.63 -26.27 13.14
CA TYR A 293 9.99 -26.46 12.59
C TYR A 293 11.04 -26.52 13.71
N LYS A 294 10.94 -25.66 14.75
CA LYS A 294 11.87 -25.65 15.88
C LYS A 294 11.72 -26.86 16.81
N ALA A 295 10.55 -27.50 16.85
CA ALA A 295 10.30 -28.67 17.68
C ALA A 295 10.79 -29.99 17.04
N ASN A 296 11.02 -30.01 15.73
CA ASN A 296 11.45 -31.17 14.97
C ASN A 296 12.98 -31.20 14.72
N TYR A 297 13.71 -30.21 15.20
CA TYR A 297 15.17 -30.09 15.21
C TYR A 297 15.68 -29.72 16.59
#